data_89f1fe69df9408a217159127d31a58be
#
_entry.id   89f1fe69df9408a217159127d31a58be
#
_cell.length_a   1.000
_cell.length_b   1.000
_cell.length_c   1.000
_cell.angle_alpha   90.00
_cell.angle_beta   90.00
_cell.angle_gamma   90.00
#
_symmetry.space_group_name_H-M   'P 1'
#
loop_
_entity.id
_entity.type
_entity.pdbx_description
1 polymer ?
#
loop_
_entity_poly.entity_id
_entity_poly.type
_entity_poly.pdbx_seq_one_letter_code
_entity_poly.pdbx_strand_id
1 'polypeptide(L)'
;MTGILLLVTGLSGSGKSTLVSEVLKRIQNLEYLKTYTTRPMRLGEESSHEYIFVSQPEYDQLQAASPRWDHTAYNGFSYGADVKNIYHSLKSGTNIVCCVAPDADIVSLVRDTYHAETVIIMIDTPKDVAIARIAQDTQRSARKEEIFGMVVDYTFKPTENLSADIKRFHKLITTITKK
;
A
#
# COMPACT_ATOMS: atom_id res chain seq x y z
N MET A 1 10.43 -20.66 -5.17
CA MET A 1 9.17 -20.19 -4.52
C MET A 1 8.85 -18.85 -5.13
N THR A 2 7.61 -18.57 -5.43
CA THR A 2 7.17 -17.24 -5.90
C THR A 2 6.96 -16.34 -4.67
N GLY A 3 7.28 -15.05 -4.80
CA GLY A 3 7.02 -14.07 -3.75
C GLY A 3 5.51 -13.86 -3.53
N ILE A 4 5.16 -13.30 -2.38
CA ILE A 4 3.78 -13.01 -1.95
C ILE A 4 3.50 -11.51 -2.16
N LEU A 5 2.29 -11.18 -2.61
CA LEU A 5 1.79 -9.82 -2.65
C LEU A 5 0.98 -9.53 -1.38
N LEU A 6 1.48 -8.62 -0.55
CA LEU A 6 0.85 -8.19 0.69
C LEU A 6 0.07 -6.89 0.46
N LEU A 7 -1.25 -6.94 0.55
CA LEU A 7 -2.11 -5.76 0.50
C LEU A 7 -2.46 -5.30 1.92
N VAL A 8 -1.95 -4.15 2.32
CA VAL A 8 -2.25 -3.55 3.61
C VAL A 8 -3.34 -2.50 3.43
N THR A 9 -4.51 -2.74 4.00
CA THR A 9 -5.67 -1.89 3.87
C THR A 9 -6.15 -1.34 5.22
N GLY A 10 -7.11 -0.44 5.21
CA GLY A 10 -7.67 0.20 6.41
C GLY A 10 -7.93 1.68 6.19
N LEU A 11 -8.64 2.32 7.10
CA LEU A 11 -9.01 3.73 7.02
C LEU A 11 -7.79 4.64 6.81
N SER A 12 -8.01 5.79 6.19
CA SER A 12 -7.01 6.87 6.20
C SER A 12 -6.70 7.24 7.66
N GLY A 13 -5.42 7.48 7.98
CA GLY A 13 -5.01 7.71 9.38
C GLY A 13 -4.86 6.45 10.25
N SER A 14 -5.13 5.26 9.74
CA SER A 14 -5.00 4.01 10.51
C SER A 14 -3.57 3.60 10.85
N GLY A 15 -2.55 4.22 10.23
CA GLY A 15 -1.14 3.93 10.49
C GLY A 15 -0.50 2.93 9.51
N LYS A 16 -1.16 2.57 8.41
CA LYS A 16 -0.63 1.66 7.37
C LYS A 16 0.78 2.00 6.95
N SER A 17 0.97 3.19 6.38
CA SER A 17 2.26 3.63 5.84
C SER A 17 3.37 3.63 6.89
N THR A 18 3.06 4.01 8.13
CA THR A 18 4.02 3.99 9.23
C THR A 18 4.48 2.57 9.55
N LEU A 19 3.54 1.62 9.72
CA LEU A 19 3.85 0.22 10.01
C LEU A 19 4.62 -0.43 8.87
N VAL A 20 4.20 -0.21 7.63
CA VAL A 20 4.84 -0.78 6.44
C VAL A 20 6.26 -0.21 6.25
N SER A 21 6.44 1.11 6.36
CA SER A 21 7.76 1.74 6.26
C SER A 21 8.75 1.19 7.30
N GLU A 22 8.30 0.95 8.53
CA GLU A 22 9.14 0.40 9.58
C GLU A 22 9.49 -1.09 9.37
N VAL A 23 8.61 -1.85 8.75
CA VAL A 23 8.86 -3.26 8.43
C VAL A 23 9.79 -3.40 7.23
N LEU A 24 9.67 -2.56 6.21
CA LEU A 24 10.57 -2.50 5.06
C LEU A 24 12.04 -2.31 5.45
N LYS A 25 12.31 -1.54 6.51
CA LYS A 25 13.68 -1.34 7.02
C LYS A 25 14.29 -2.61 7.65
N ARG A 26 13.49 -3.65 7.91
CA ARG A 26 13.86 -4.82 8.73
C ARG A 26 13.79 -6.15 7.99
N ILE A 27 13.04 -6.22 6.91
CA ILE A 27 12.87 -7.44 6.09
C ILE A 27 13.55 -7.25 4.75
N GLN A 28 14.65 -7.96 4.53
CA GLN A 28 15.47 -7.80 3.31
C GLN A 28 14.75 -8.24 2.03
N ASN A 29 13.91 -9.26 2.09
CA ASN A 29 13.19 -9.80 0.94
C ASN A 29 11.74 -9.28 0.87
N LEU A 30 11.57 -7.98 1.12
CA LEU A 30 10.30 -7.27 1.04
C LEU A 30 10.51 -5.91 0.38
N GLU A 31 9.83 -5.67 -0.75
CA GLU A 31 9.86 -4.42 -1.49
C GLU A 31 8.49 -3.74 -1.46
N TYR A 32 8.49 -2.40 -1.51
CA TYR A 32 7.25 -1.65 -1.68
C TYR A 32 6.87 -1.57 -3.16
N LEU A 33 5.59 -1.80 -3.46
CA LEU A 33 5.04 -1.55 -4.80
C LEU A 33 4.99 -0.04 -5.05
N LYS A 34 5.99 0.48 -5.75
CA LYS A 34 6.07 1.91 -6.08
C LYS A 34 5.03 2.27 -7.13
N THR A 35 4.20 3.24 -6.79
CA THR A 35 3.17 3.78 -7.68
C THR A 35 3.61 5.14 -8.21
N TYR A 36 3.61 5.31 -9.53
CA TYR A 36 3.77 6.63 -10.15
C TYR A 36 2.50 7.45 -9.93
N THR A 37 2.66 8.73 -9.64
CA THR A 37 1.52 9.63 -9.46
C THR A 37 1.80 11.03 -9.95
N THR A 38 0.76 11.64 -10.54
CA THR A 38 0.79 13.06 -10.94
C THR A 38 0.35 14.00 -9.81
N ARG A 39 -0.03 13.44 -8.65
CA ARG A 39 -0.35 14.23 -7.47
C ARG A 39 0.90 14.99 -6.99
N PRO A 40 0.79 16.26 -6.63
CA PRO A 40 1.89 16.96 -5.99
C PRO A 40 2.36 16.26 -4.72
N MET A 41 3.70 16.23 -4.53
CA MET A 41 4.32 15.72 -3.32
C MET A 41 3.86 16.55 -2.11
N ARG A 42 3.57 15.90 -1.00
CA ARG A 42 3.25 16.57 0.26
C ARG A 42 4.51 16.74 1.09
N LEU A 43 4.46 17.67 2.04
CA LEU A 43 5.53 17.85 3.00
C LEU A 43 5.79 16.54 3.78
N GLY A 44 7.06 16.12 3.85
CA GLY A 44 7.45 14.88 4.52
C GLY A 44 7.37 13.62 3.66
N GLU A 45 7.00 13.74 2.37
CA GLU A 45 6.98 12.61 1.43
C GLU A 45 8.28 12.52 0.58
N GLU A 46 9.29 13.34 0.84
CA GLU A 46 10.54 13.40 0.05
C GLU A 46 11.30 12.06 0.03
N SER A 47 11.17 11.28 1.09
CA SER A 47 11.72 9.93 1.21
C SER A 47 10.66 8.83 1.13
N SER A 48 9.51 9.11 0.51
CA SER A 48 8.42 8.15 0.41
C SER A 48 8.86 6.89 -0.35
N HIS A 49 8.56 5.75 0.22
CA HIS A 49 8.70 4.47 -0.47
C HIS A 49 7.48 4.16 -1.35
N GLU A 50 6.37 4.89 -1.17
CA GLU A 50 5.07 4.59 -1.78
C GLU A 50 4.93 5.14 -3.20
N TYR A 51 5.46 6.37 -3.44
CA TYR A 51 5.19 7.10 -4.67
C TYR A 51 6.45 7.54 -5.39
N ILE A 52 6.35 7.54 -6.72
CA ILE A 52 7.25 8.24 -7.64
C ILE A 52 6.43 9.39 -8.22
N PHE A 53 6.77 10.62 -7.82
CA PHE A 53 6.05 11.82 -8.28
C PHE A 53 6.56 12.25 -9.64
N VAL A 54 5.64 12.37 -10.60
CA VAL A 54 5.94 12.72 -11.99
C VAL A 54 4.95 13.77 -12.49
N SER A 55 5.32 14.50 -13.54
CA SER A 55 4.39 15.36 -14.27
C SER A 55 3.40 14.52 -15.10
N GLN A 56 2.28 15.13 -15.52
CA GLN A 56 1.32 14.42 -16.38
C GLN A 56 1.95 13.96 -17.70
N PRO A 57 2.76 14.77 -18.43
CA PRO A 57 3.44 14.30 -19.65
C PRO A 57 4.38 13.10 -19.42
N GLU A 58 5.13 13.10 -18.29
CA GLU A 58 5.99 11.97 -17.93
C GLU A 58 5.17 10.72 -17.60
N TYR A 59 4.05 10.87 -16.91
CA TYR A 59 3.14 9.77 -16.61
C TYR A 59 2.61 9.13 -17.89
N ASP A 60 2.14 9.96 -18.84
CA ASP A 60 1.59 9.50 -20.12
C ASP A 60 2.65 8.76 -20.95
N GLN A 61 3.91 9.24 -20.94
CA GLN A 61 5.03 8.55 -21.58
C GLN A 61 5.33 7.19 -20.94
N LEU A 62 5.35 7.10 -19.61
CA LEU A 62 5.56 5.85 -18.89
C LEU A 62 4.46 4.84 -19.18
N GLN A 63 3.20 5.29 -19.17
CA GLN A 63 2.05 4.47 -19.52
C GLN A 63 2.12 3.96 -20.95
N ALA A 64 2.46 4.81 -21.91
CA ALA A 64 2.59 4.43 -23.32
C ALA A 64 3.75 3.46 -23.58
N ALA A 65 4.83 3.56 -22.80
CA ALA A 65 6.00 2.70 -22.93
C ALA A 65 5.82 1.31 -22.30
N SER A 66 4.88 1.16 -21.37
CA SER A 66 4.64 -0.12 -20.70
C SER A 66 3.53 -0.91 -21.40
N PRO A 67 3.77 -2.17 -21.78
CA PRO A 67 2.75 -3.02 -22.38
C PRO A 67 1.65 -3.44 -21.39
N ARG A 68 1.88 -3.31 -20.10
CA ARG A 68 0.94 -3.60 -19.02
C ARG A 68 1.11 -2.57 -17.90
N TRP A 69 0.26 -1.56 -17.95
CA TRP A 69 0.23 -0.48 -16.97
C TRP A 69 -1.06 -0.58 -16.14
N ASP A 70 -0.90 -0.66 -14.81
CA ASP A 70 -2.01 -0.52 -13.88
C ASP A 70 -2.31 0.98 -13.70
N HIS A 71 -3.53 1.41 -14.00
CA HIS A 71 -3.94 2.81 -13.96
C HIS A 71 -5.18 3.00 -13.13
N THR A 72 -5.13 3.96 -12.21
CA THR A 72 -6.29 4.45 -11.45
C THR A 72 -6.28 5.97 -11.41
N ALA A 73 -7.43 6.58 -11.67
CA ALA A 73 -7.63 8.02 -11.48
C ALA A 73 -8.31 8.27 -10.13
N TYR A 74 -7.76 9.19 -9.34
CA TYR A 74 -8.32 9.55 -8.04
C TYR A 74 -8.10 11.04 -7.73
N ASN A 75 -9.17 11.76 -7.36
CA ASN A 75 -9.14 13.20 -7.05
C ASN A 75 -8.47 14.07 -8.12
N GLY A 76 -8.67 13.74 -9.40
CA GLY A 76 -8.09 14.49 -10.52
C GLY A 76 -6.61 14.18 -10.79
N PHE A 77 -6.02 13.21 -10.10
CA PHE A 77 -4.64 12.77 -10.30
C PHE A 77 -4.59 11.33 -10.81
N SER A 78 -3.56 11.04 -11.60
CA SER A 78 -3.26 9.71 -12.10
C SER A 78 -2.37 8.94 -11.13
N TYR A 79 -2.63 7.64 -11.01
CA TYR A 79 -1.82 6.69 -10.25
C TYR A 79 -1.60 5.45 -11.12
N GLY A 80 -0.41 4.89 -11.10
CA GLY A 80 -0.15 3.69 -11.90
C GLY A 80 1.17 3.02 -11.58
N ALA A 81 1.29 1.78 -12.02
CA ALA A 81 2.48 0.96 -11.85
C ALA A 81 2.74 0.09 -13.07
N ASP A 82 4.00 -0.23 -13.34
CA ASP A 82 4.37 -1.20 -14.36
C ASP A 82 4.21 -2.63 -13.81
N VAL A 83 3.14 -3.29 -14.24
CA VAL A 83 2.78 -4.65 -13.83
C VAL A 83 3.88 -5.67 -14.16
N LYS A 84 4.62 -5.46 -15.27
CA LYS A 84 5.68 -6.38 -15.71
C LYS A 84 6.83 -6.44 -14.70
N ASN A 85 7.25 -5.30 -14.18
CA ASN A 85 8.35 -5.23 -13.22
C ASN A 85 7.97 -5.91 -11.90
N ILE A 86 6.75 -5.66 -11.42
CA ILE A 86 6.21 -6.26 -10.20
C ILE A 86 6.10 -7.78 -10.33
N TYR A 87 5.57 -8.25 -11.46
CA TYR A 87 5.48 -9.67 -11.74
C TYR A 87 6.86 -10.35 -11.79
N HIS A 88 7.88 -9.66 -12.30
CA HIS A 88 9.25 -10.16 -12.33
C HIS A 88 9.84 -10.33 -10.92
N SER A 89 9.67 -9.32 -10.05
CA SER A 89 10.08 -9.39 -8.64
C SER A 89 9.38 -10.54 -7.89
N LEU A 90 8.07 -10.69 -8.06
CA LEU A 90 7.33 -11.81 -7.44
C LEU A 90 7.83 -13.17 -7.95
N LYS A 91 8.09 -13.32 -9.25
CA LYS A 91 8.64 -14.56 -9.81
C LYS A 91 10.05 -14.88 -9.32
N SER A 92 10.86 -13.90 -9.03
CA SER A 92 12.21 -14.10 -8.46
C SER A 92 12.18 -14.46 -6.97
N GLY A 93 11.00 -14.50 -6.35
CA GLY A 93 10.81 -14.84 -4.94
C GLY A 93 10.81 -13.62 -4.01
N THR A 94 10.87 -12.39 -4.54
CA THR A 94 10.75 -11.17 -3.75
C THR A 94 9.31 -10.94 -3.34
N ASN A 95 9.07 -10.68 -2.05
CA ASN A 95 7.75 -10.30 -1.55
C ASN A 95 7.48 -8.82 -1.83
N ILE A 96 6.25 -8.49 -2.18
CA ILE A 96 5.84 -7.11 -2.46
C ILE A 96 4.78 -6.68 -1.46
N VAL A 97 4.89 -5.49 -0.92
CA VAL A 97 3.87 -4.87 -0.07
C VAL A 97 3.31 -3.61 -0.71
N CYS A 98 2.01 -3.41 -0.58
CA CYS A 98 1.31 -2.22 -1.08
C CYS A 98 0.26 -1.77 -0.07
N CYS A 99 0.16 -0.45 0.16
CA CYS A 99 -0.95 0.14 0.91
C CYS A 99 -2.07 0.51 -0.06
N VAL A 100 -3.26 -0.04 0.15
CA VAL A 100 -4.45 0.21 -0.68
C VAL A 100 -5.58 0.82 0.14
N ALA A 101 -6.51 1.51 -0.53
CA ALA A 101 -7.74 1.96 0.10
C ALA A 101 -8.57 0.74 0.55
N PRO A 102 -9.45 0.89 1.56
CA PRO A 102 -10.34 -0.18 2.03
C PRO A 102 -11.52 -0.35 1.07
N ASP A 103 -11.23 -0.67 -0.17
CA ASP A 103 -12.16 -0.83 -1.27
C ASP A 103 -12.01 -2.24 -1.85
N ALA A 104 -13.10 -3.00 -1.84
CA ALA A 104 -13.10 -4.39 -2.28
C ALA A 104 -12.79 -4.52 -3.78
N ASP A 105 -13.23 -3.55 -4.59
CA ASP A 105 -12.99 -3.56 -6.04
C ASP A 105 -11.53 -3.30 -6.34
N ILE A 106 -10.90 -2.36 -5.62
CA ILE A 106 -9.44 -2.10 -5.74
C ILE A 106 -8.64 -3.34 -5.34
N VAL A 107 -9.01 -3.99 -4.24
CA VAL A 107 -8.32 -5.20 -3.77
C VAL A 107 -8.46 -6.33 -4.77
N SER A 108 -9.65 -6.54 -5.34
CA SER A 108 -9.89 -7.55 -6.38
C SER A 108 -9.11 -7.23 -7.64
N LEU A 109 -9.13 -5.98 -8.10
CA LEU A 109 -8.39 -5.53 -9.27
C LEU A 109 -6.88 -5.80 -9.12
N VAL A 110 -6.30 -5.46 -7.98
CA VAL A 110 -4.86 -5.69 -7.73
C VAL A 110 -4.54 -7.18 -7.70
N ARG A 111 -5.36 -8.00 -7.05
CA ARG A 111 -5.22 -9.47 -7.03
C ARG A 111 -5.25 -10.06 -8.44
N ASP A 112 -6.22 -9.66 -9.24
CA ASP A 112 -6.43 -10.18 -10.59
C ASP A 112 -5.33 -9.69 -11.55
N THR A 113 -4.82 -8.47 -11.32
CA THR A 113 -3.76 -7.88 -12.15
C THR A 113 -2.44 -8.62 -12.00
N TYR A 114 -2.06 -8.96 -10.76
CA TYR A 114 -0.74 -9.50 -10.48
C TYR A 114 -0.67 -11.03 -10.45
N HIS A 115 -1.82 -11.74 -10.45
CA HIS A 115 -1.89 -13.21 -10.48
C HIS A 115 -0.92 -13.91 -9.50
N ALA A 116 -0.70 -13.30 -8.34
CA ALA A 116 0.22 -13.79 -7.32
C ALA A 116 -0.54 -14.27 -6.09
N GLU A 117 0.09 -15.08 -5.26
CA GLU A 117 -0.43 -15.35 -3.91
C GLU A 117 -0.57 -14.01 -3.18
N THR A 118 -1.82 -13.63 -2.90
CA THR A 118 -2.14 -12.33 -2.34
C THR A 118 -2.68 -12.51 -0.94
N VAL A 119 -2.09 -11.80 0.02
CA VAL A 119 -2.53 -11.78 1.41
C VAL A 119 -2.98 -10.37 1.78
N ILE A 120 -4.20 -10.26 2.30
CA ILE A 120 -4.84 -9.00 2.65
C ILE A 120 -4.79 -8.81 4.16
N ILE A 121 -4.19 -7.69 4.60
CA ILE A 121 -4.05 -7.33 6.01
C ILE A 121 -4.81 -6.05 6.27
N MET A 122 -5.86 -6.12 7.10
CA MET A 122 -6.60 -4.95 7.57
C MET A 122 -5.91 -4.33 8.78
N ILE A 123 -5.61 -3.04 8.73
CA ILE A 123 -5.24 -2.26 9.92
C ILE A 123 -6.52 -1.68 10.52
N ASP A 124 -7.00 -2.33 11.57
CA ASP A 124 -8.26 -2.04 12.27
C ASP A 124 -8.03 -1.04 13.40
N THR A 125 -7.91 0.24 13.03
CA THR A 125 -7.82 1.37 13.98
C THR A 125 -9.21 1.94 14.21
N PRO A 126 -9.62 2.23 15.45
CA PRO A 126 -10.87 2.90 15.74
C PRO A 126 -11.05 4.18 14.91
N LYS A 127 -12.26 4.38 14.39
CA LYS A 127 -12.55 5.45 13.41
C LYS A 127 -12.27 6.85 13.97
N ASP A 128 -12.60 7.07 15.23
CA ASP A 128 -12.33 8.32 15.95
C ASP A 128 -10.84 8.60 16.07
N VAL A 129 -10.03 7.59 16.38
CA VAL A 129 -8.56 7.69 16.44
C VAL A 129 -7.97 7.99 15.07
N ALA A 130 -8.45 7.33 14.02
CA ALA A 130 -8.00 7.57 12.65
C ALA A 130 -8.34 9.00 12.18
N ILE A 131 -9.56 9.47 12.46
CA ILE A 131 -10.00 10.84 12.15
C ILE A 131 -9.17 11.87 12.91
N ALA A 132 -8.91 11.67 14.21
CA ALA A 132 -8.09 12.59 15.01
C ALA A 132 -6.67 12.73 14.45
N ARG A 133 -6.07 11.65 13.95
CA ARG A 133 -4.75 11.67 13.30
C ARG A 133 -4.77 12.44 11.99
N ILE A 134 -5.84 12.32 11.18
CA ILE A 134 -5.99 13.07 9.92
C ILE A 134 -6.19 14.56 10.20
N ALA A 135 -6.97 14.92 11.21
CA ALA A 135 -7.22 16.31 11.57
C ALA A 135 -5.94 17.08 11.96
N GLN A 136 -4.91 16.37 12.40
CA GLN A 136 -3.59 16.94 12.67
C GLN A 136 -2.75 17.14 11.39
N ASP A 137 -3.14 16.52 10.27
CA ASP A 137 -2.44 16.62 8.99
C ASP A 137 -3.20 17.59 8.06
N THR A 138 -2.78 18.85 8.04
CA THR A 138 -3.42 19.92 7.26
C THR A 138 -3.43 19.67 5.75
N GLN A 139 -2.69 18.69 5.26
CA GLN A 139 -2.59 18.33 3.83
C GLN A 139 -3.50 17.18 3.43
N ARG A 140 -4.21 16.57 4.38
CA ARG A 140 -5.15 15.46 4.11
C ARG A 140 -6.60 15.91 4.30
N SER A 141 -7.42 15.73 3.29
CA SER A 141 -8.87 15.79 3.45
C SER A 141 -9.38 14.51 4.09
N ALA A 142 -10.28 14.65 5.05
CA ALA A 142 -11.00 13.50 5.61
C ALA A 142 -11.78 12.79 4.48
N ARG A 143 -11.49 11.50 4.26
CA ARG A 143 -12.22 10.67 3.31
C ARG A 143 -13.44 10.09 4.02
N LYS A 144 -14.58 10.07 3.35
CA LYS A 144 -15.68 9.18 3.73
C LYS A 144 -15.32 7.77 3.23
N GLU A 145 -14.44 7.10 3.95
CA GLU A 145 -14.09 5.71 3.65
C GLU A 145 -14.98 4.83 4.53
N GLU A 146 -15.72 3.93 3.90
CA GLU A 146 -16.50 2.90 4.57
C GLU A 146 -15.93 1.54 4.19
N ILE A 147 -15.71 0.70 5.20
CA ILE A 147 -15.20 -0.66 4.99
C ILE A 147 -16.41 -1.56 4.88
N PHE A 148 -16.85 -1.88 3.66
CA PHE A 148 -17.94 -2.82 3.42
C PHE A 148 -17.45 -4.10 2.76
N GLY A 149 -17.85 -5.24 3.33
CA GLY A 149 -17.86 -6.54 2.65
C GLY A 149 -16.51 -7.13 2.23
N MET A 150 -15.39 -6.54 2.67
CA MET A 150 -14.07 -7.02 2.29
C MET A 150 -13.69 -8.28 3.09
N VAL A 151 -13.36 -9.35 2.38
CA VAL A 151 -12.74 -10.54 2.98
C VAL A 151 -11.25 -10.28 3.15
N VAL A 152 -10.76 -10.35 4.39
CA VAL A 152 -9.36 -10.15 4.74
C VAL A 152 -8.78 -11.42 5.36
N ASP A 153 -7.48 -11.67 5.08
CA ASP A 153 -6.80 -12.86 5.62
C ASP A 153 -6.34 -12.61 7.07
N TYR A 154 -5.97 -11.35 7.39
CA TYR A 154 -5.54 -10.95 8.72
C TYR A 154 -6.10 -9.60 9.11
N THR A 155 -6.42 -9.46 10.41
CA THR A 155 -6.76 -8.18 11.02
C THR A 155 -5.69 -7.82 12.06
N PHE A 156 -5.04 -6.68 11.87
CA PHE A 156 -4.07 -6.14 12.83
C PHE A 156 -4.70 -4.96 13.56
N LYS A 157 -4.80 -5.07 14.89
CA LYS A 157 -5.32 -4.02 15.77
C LYS A 157 -4.15 -3.26 16.41
N PRO A 158 -3.88 -2.02 15.99
CA PRO A 158 -2.89 -1.18 16.64
C PRO A 158 -3.29 -0.85 18.07
N THR A 159 -2.28 -0.62 18.90
CA THR A 159 -2.42 -0.12 20.27
C THR A 159 -1.98 1.34 20.33
N GLU A 160 -1.88 1.91 21.52
CA GLU A 160 -1.28 3.23 21.72
C GLU A 160 0.26 3.20 21.70
N ASN A 161 0.86 2.01 21.75
CA ASN A 161 2.30 1.82 21.77
C ASN A 161 2.84 1.45 20.36
N LEU A 162 3.24 2.47 19.60
CA LEU A 162 3.78 2.29 18.26
C LEU A 162 4.97 1.32 18.20
N SER A 163 5.88 1.36 19.18
CA SER A 163 7.06 0.48 19.18
C SER A 163 6.68 -0.99 19.36
N ALA A 164 5.69 -1.28 20.20
CA ALA A 164 5.14 -2.63 20.36
C ALA A 164 4.41 -3.08 19.09
N ASP A 165 3.65 -2.18 18.47
CA ASP A 165 2.91 -2.47 17.24
C ASP A 165 3.84 -2.75 16.06
N ILE A 166 4.93 -2.02 15.92
CA ILE A 166 5.95 -2.31 14.89
C ILE A 166 6.52 -3.72 15.08
N LYS A 167 6.85 -4.12 16.31
CA LYS A 167 7.36 -5.48 16.59
C LYS A 167 6.34 -6.56 16.27
N ARG A 168 5.07 -6.35 16.65
CA ARG A 168 3.96 -7.28 16.37
C ARG A 168 3.70 -7.40 14.87
N PHE A 169 3.67 -6.26 14.16
CA PHE A 169 3.44 -6.22 12.72
C PHE A 169 4.61 -6.86 11.95
N HIS A 170 5.85 -6.57 12.34
CA HIS A 170 7.04 -7.24 11.81
C HIS A 170 6.96 -8.77 11.97
N LYS A 171 6.58 -9.26 13.16
CA LYS A 171 6.39 -10.70 13.40
C LYS A 171 5.32 -11.29 12.49
N LEU A 172 4.18 -10.59 12.30
CA LEU A 172 3.11 -11.02 11.41
C LEU A 172 3.62 -11.15 9.97
N ILE A 173 4.23 -10.09 9.42
CA ILE A 173 4.75 -10.11 8.04
C ILE A 173 5.80 -11.22 7.86
N THR A 174 6.74 -11.36 8.79
CA THR A 174 7.76 -12.40 8.75
C THR A 174 7.15 -13.80 8.76
N THR A 175 6.07 -14.02 9.50
CA THR A 175 5.37 -15.32 9.52
C THR A 175 4.69 -15.62 8.20
N ILE A 176 4.09 -14.62 7.56
CA ILE A 176 3.42 -14.77 6.26
C ILE A 176 4.46 -15.04 5.16
N THR A 177 5.56 -14.31 5.14
CA THR A 177 6.57 -14.36 4.06
C THR A 177 7.59 -15.49 4.17
N LYS A 178 7.56 -16.28 5.24
CA LYS A 178 8.41 -17.47 5.43
C LYS A 178 7.77 -18.78 4.96
N LYS A 179 6.54 -18.72 4.48
CA LYS A 179 5.85 -19.88 3.88
C LYS A 179 6.32 -20.09 2.45
#